data_33a59129810ecc5031a4cf2af35fdc31
#
_entry.id   33a59129810ecc5031a4cf2af35fdc31
#
_cell.length_a   1.000
_cell.length_b   1.000
_cell.length_c   1.000
_cell.angle_alpha   90.00
_cell.angle_beta   90.00
_cell.angle_gamma   90.00
#
_symmetry.space_group_name_H-M   'P 1'
#
loop_
_entity.id
_entity.type
_entity.pdbx_description
1 polymer ?
#
loop_
_entity_poly.entity_id
_entity_poly.type
_entity_poly.pdbx_seq_one_letter_code
_entity_poly.pdbx_strand_id
1 'polypeptide(L)'
;MKLQLFNGLNSNLATDNSIIFPMRIALAQINPTVGDIPGNTRLILGFIERARTAGAALVVFPELSVIGYPPKDLLLKPQFIADNLRAVETIAAQVSGIDAIVGYADRNASPVGRPLHNAVAVLRDGRVVSRHFKTLLPTYDVFDESRYFEPGPQSATENLIKIDGVMVGQSICEDLWNDEKLIARRLYHQNPIADLNAAGAEILVNASASPFVVNKHAFRIELFAEQVRRFGKPLVYVNQVGGNDELVFDGNSVVLDATGNVIAQAKAFEEDLLVLELEPTRDTGLRPVRGTSGAGSVHLSPSSDAPQGPEARVTGARLGSDIESIYHALLLGLKDYVRKCGFRTVVLGLSGGIDSALTAALAVDAIGEDKVVGVAMPSRFSSDHSVNDARQLAENLGIAFHVVPIKTVHDAYESTLNEPFAGLAADVTEENLQARIRGGILMAFSNKFNHLLLTTGNKSELAVGYCTLYGDMCGGLNLIGDVPKTTVYALAEYFNLRSGREVIPASTIHKAPSAELRPNQVDQDSLPPYPILDAILHRYIEEEKSAADIISEGFDRDVVLRIIKLIDQSEYKRRQAAPTLKVTSRAFGVGRRMPIAQRYVQMLPINVKPSEAIEKERSESGWGYEPEKD
;
A
#
# COMPACT_ATOMS: atom_id res chain seq x y z
N MET A 1 -82.43 19.22 -30.43
CA MET A 1 -83.14 18.09 -29.83
C MET A 1 -82.15 16.92 -29.81
N LYS A 2 -81.81 16.47 -28.61
CA LYS A 2 -81.09 15.21 -28.23
C LYS A 2 -79.65 15.04 -28.79
N LEU A 3 -78.56 15.23 -28.02
CA LEU A 3 -78.09 14.53 -26.79
C LEU A 3 -78.04 13.01 -26.94
N GLN A 4 -76.81 12.47 -26.94
CA GLN A 4 -76.33 11.47 -25.98
C GLN A 4 -75.18 10.64 -26.58
N LEU A 5 -74.08 10.69 -25.87
CA LEU A 5 -73.32 9.58 -25.26
C LEU A 5 -72.39 8.78 -26.20
N PHE A 6 -71.11 9.01 -26.02
CA PHE A 6 -70.15 7.94 -25.83
C PHE A 6 -69.13 8.32 -24.74
N ASN A 7 -69.46 7.90 -23.53
CA ASN A 7 -68.51 7.73 -22.45
C ASN A 7 -67.93 6.33 -22.56
N GLY A 8 -66.64 6.23 -22.40
CA GLY A 8 -66.06 4.98 -21.98
C GLY A 8 -64.74 4.62 -22.67
N LEU A 9 -63.74 4.49 -21.88
CA LEU A 9 -62.40 3.89 -22.10
C LEU A 9 -61.27 4.89 -22.36
N ASN A 10 -60.83 5.49 -21.29
CA ASN A 10 -59.41 5.79 -21.10
C ASN A 10 -59.06 5.68 -19.62
N SER A 11 -58.78 4.50 -19.20
CA SER A 11 -58.12 4.23 -17.95
C SER A 11 -56.67 3.86 -18.21
N ASN A 12 -55.77 4.66 -17.73
CA ASN A 12 -54.47 4.27 -17.19
C ASN A 12 -53.53 3.47 -18.13
N LEU A 13 -52.80 4.17 -18.93
CA LEU A 13 -51.39 3.89 -19.16
C LEU A 13 -50.61 5.11 -18.65
N ALA A 14 -50.48 5.18 -17.32
CA ALA A 14 -49.38 5.93 -16.70
C ALA A 14 -48.11 5.14 -17.01
N THR A 15 -47.51 5.37 -18.15
CA THR A 15 -46.11 5.08 -18.38
C THR A 15 -45.37 6.07 -17.48
N ASP A 16 -44.98 5.59 -16.29
CA ASP A 16 -44.03 6.28 -15.44
C ASP A 16 -42.65 6.18 -16.12
N ASN A 17 -42.51 6.91 -17.22
CA ASN A 17 -41.23 7.26 -17.82
C ASN A 17 -40.64 8.37 -16.96
N SER A 18 -40.32 8.07 -15.70
CA SER A 18 -39.51 8.95 -14.89
C SER A 18 -38.16 9.07 -15.58
N ILE A 19 -37.91 10.24 -16.19
CA ILE A 19 -36.63 10.59 -16.77
C ILE A 19 -35.57 10.35 -15.69
N ILE A 20 -34.65 9.44 -15.95
CA ILE A 20 -33.51 9.18 -15.06
C ILE A 20 -32.55 10.34 -15.28
N PHE A 21 -32.40 11.18 -14.26
CA PHE A 21 -31.36 12.21 -14.27
C PHE A 21 -30.07 11.63 -13.69
N PRO A 22 -28.93 11.90 -14.35
CA PRO A 22 -27.63 11.51 -13.80
C PRO A 22 -27.40 12.26 -12.49
N MET A 23 -26.81 11.57 -11.51
CA MET A 23 -26.40 12.17 -10.24
C MET A 23 -24.96 12.67 -10.33
N ARG A 24 -24.72 13.94 -10.00
CA ARG A 24 -23.34 14.46 -9.95
C ARG A 24 -22.70 14.09 -8.61
N ILE A 25 -21.63 13.28 -8.69
CA ILE A 25 -20.92 12.71 -7.53
C ILE A 25 -19.49 13.22 -7.51
N ALA A 26 -18.97 13.51 -6.29
CA ALA A 26 -17.59 13.86 -6.03
C ALA A 26 -16.90 12.76 -5.22
N LEU A 27 -15.73 12.33 -5.66
CA LEU A 27 -14.82 11.43 -4.95
C LEU A 27 -13.73 12.27 -4.30
N ALA A 28 -13.71 12.33 -2.98
CA ALA A 28 -12.72 13.09 -2.20
C ALA A 28 -11.58 12.15 -1.78
N GLN A 29 -10.58 11.99 -2.64
CA GLN A 29 -9.37 11.24 -2.34
C GLN A 29 -8.43 12.10 -1.49
N ILE A 30 -8.42 11.88 -0.18
CA ILE A 30 -7.70 12.71 0.79
C ILE A 30 -6.58 11.94 1.50
N ASN A 31 -5.60 12.69 2.05
CA ASN A 31 -4.48 12.18 2.85
C ASN A 31 -4.64 12.55 4.34
N PRO A 32 -5.50 11.84 5.10
CA PRO A 32 -5.68 12.13 6.51
C PRO A 32 -4.44 11.74 7.32
N THR A 33 -4.23 12.41 8.43
CA THR A 33 -3.20 12.05 9.41
C THR A 33 -3.85 11.33 10.58
N VAL A 34 -3.35 10.14 10.93
CA VAL A 34 -3.88 9.38 12.08
C VAL A 34 -3.78 10.21 13.35
N GLY A 35 -4.92 10.38 14.03
CA GLY A 35 -5.01 11.11 15.29
C GLY A 35 -5.11 12.64 15.18
N ASP A 36 -4.86 13.25 14.02
CA ASP A 36 -5.05 14.69 13.81
C ASP A 36 -6.51 15.03 13.47
N ILE A 37 -7.41 14.75 14.41
CA ILE A 37 -8.85 15.00 14.23
C ILE A 37 -9.14 16.45 13.78
N PRO A 38 -8.55 17.52 14.37
CA PRO A 38 -8.78 18.87 13.91
C PRO A 38 -8.28 19.14 12.49
N GLY A 39 -7.11 18.60 12.10
CA GLY A 39 -6.55 18.73 10.76
C GLY A 39 -7.41 18.03 9.72
N ASN A 40 -7.80 16.78 10.00
CA ASN A 40 -8.67 15.99 9.13
C ASN A 40 -10.06 16.64 8.98
N THR A 41 -10.62 17.22 10.07
CA THR A 41 -11.87 17.98 10.02
C THR A 41 -11.79 19.15 9.04
N ARG A 42 -10.71 19.95 9.11
CA ARG A 42 -10.51 21.07 8.16
C ARG A 42 -10.34 20.58 6.72
N LEU A 43 -9.61 19.49 6.53
CA LEU A 43 -9.41 18.88 5.22
C LEU A 43 -10.74 18.42 4.61
N ILE A 44 -11.55 17.68 5.36
CA ILE A 44 -12.88 17.21 4.94
C ILE A 44 -13.78 18.39 4.57
N LEU A 45 -13.88 19.41 5.42
CA LEU A 45 -14.69 20.60 5.15
C LEU A 45 -14.24 21.34 3.89
N GLY A 46 -12.92 21.45 3.65
CA GLY A 46 -12.37 22.04 2.43
C GLY A 46 -12.77 21.28 1.16
N PHE A 47 -12.77 19.94 1.21
CA PHE A 47 -13.21 19.12 0.09
C PHE A 47 -14.72 19.14 -0.11
N ILE A 48 -15.53 19.19 0.95
CA ILE A 48 -16.99 19.37 0.86
C ILE A 48 -17.32 20.69 0.13
N GLU A 49 -16.68 21.78 0.50
CA GLU A 49 -16.91 23.08 -0.13
C GLU A 49 -16.51 23.11 -1.61
N ARG A 50 -15.38 22.48 -1.96
CA ARG A 50 -14.96 22.32 -3.36
C ARG A 50 -15.95 21.47 -4.16
N ALA A 51 -16.44 20.35 -3.61
CA ALA A 51 -17.43 19.49 -4.23
C ALA A 51 -18.77 20.22 -4.42
N ARG A 52 -19.22 20.98 -3.42
CA ARG A 52 -20.43 21.82 -3.47
C ARG A 52 -20.32 22.88 -4.56
N THR A 53 -19.18 23.56 -4.64
CA THR A 53 -18.91 24.58 -5.67
C THR A 53 -18.90 23.97 -7.08
N ALA A 54 -18.46 22.71 -7.23
CA ALA A 54 -18.52 21.97 -8.47
C ALA A 54 -19.92 21.42 -8.79
N GLY A 55 -20.93 21.71 -7.96
CA GLY A 55 -22.32 21.29 -8.15
C GLY A 55 -22.61 19.82 -7.89
N ALA A 56 -21.76 19.13 -7.10
CA ALA A 56 -22.02 17.75 -6.72
C ALA A 56 -23.22 17.65 -5.76
N ALA A 57 -24.08 16.65 -5.98
CA ALA A 57 -25.16 16.29 -5.06
C ALA A 57 -24.66 15.45 -3.88
N LEU A 58 -23.59 14.68 -4.12
CA LEU A 58 -22.95 13.81 -3.13
C LEU A 58 -21.43 13.96 -3.20
N VAL A 59 -20.77 14.03 -2.04
CA VAL A 59 -19.32 13.83 -1.90
C VAL A 59 -19.04 12.63 -1.00
N VAL A 60 -18.11 11.78 -1.42
CA VAL A 60 -17.73 10.56 -0.69
C VAL A 60 -16.28 10.65 -0.24
N PHE A 61 -16.04 10.38 1.04
CA PHE A 61 -14.73 10.33 1.67
C PHE A 61 -14.28 8.89 1.95
N PRO A 62 -12.97 8.65 2.15
CA PRO A 62 -12.43 7.35 2.52
C PRO A 62 -12.92 6.84 3.88
N GLU A 63 -12.68 5.54 4.11
CA GLU A 63 -12.84 4.86 5.40
C GLU A 63 -12.08 5.59 6.51
N LEU A 64 -12.69 5.72 7.70
CA LEU A 64 -12.12 6.35 8.91
C LEU A 64 -11.45 7.72 8.68
N SER A 65 -11.89 8.48 7.67
CA SER A 65 -11.26 9.73 7.24
C SER A 65 -11.15 10.80 8.34
N VAL A 66 -12.04 10.79 9.34
CA VAL A 66 -11.99 11.73 10.48
C VAL A 66 -10.80 11.49 11.37
N ILE A 67 -10.44 10.22 11.63
CA ILE A 67 -9.36 9.84 12.54
C ILE A 67 -8.11 9.32 11.85
N GLY A 68 -8.17 9.07 10.53
CA GLY A 68 -7.13 8.43 9.74
C GLY A 68 -7.05 6.90 9.95
N TYR A 69 -6.54 6.18 8.94
CA TYR A 69 -6.40 4.72 8.95
C TYR A 69 -4.93 4.31 8.85
N PRO A 70 -4.46 3.29 9.64
CA PRO A 70 -5.14 2.59 10.71
C PRO A 70 -4.94 3.27 12.09
N PRO A 71 -5.99 3.53 12.86
CA PRO A 71 -5.87 4.22 14.15
C PRO A 71 -5.31 3.35 15.28
N LYS A 72 -5.27 2.03 15.11
CA LYS A 72 -4.72 1.06 16.08
C LYS A 72 -5.25 1.30 17.51
N ASP A 73 -4.41 1.19 18.54
CA ASP A 73 -4.78 1.34 19.96
C ASP A 73 -5.21 2.76 20.38
N LEU A 74 -5.21 3.75 19.48
CA LEU A 74 -5.89 5.02 19.73
C LEU A 74 -7.40 4.82 19.96
N LEU A 75 -8.00 3.80 19.34
CA LEU A 75 -9.40 3.41 19.51
C LEU A 75 -9.73 2.97 20.95
N LEU A 76 -8.74 2.57 21.74
CA LEU A 76 -8.93 2.21 23.16
C LEU A 76 -8.98 3.42 24.10
N LYS A 77 -8.75 4.65 23.58
CA LYS A 77 -8.77 5.87 24.38
C LYS A 77 -10.17 6.50 24.34
N PRO A 78 -10.92 6.55 25.47
CA PRO A 78 -12.29 7.07 25.50
C PRO A 78 -12.41 8.52 24.99
N GLN A 79 -11.40 9.37 25.31
CA GLN A 79 -11.38 10.75 24.86
C GLN A 79 -11.22 10.88 23.34
N PHE A 80 -10.38 10.03 22.73
CA PHE A 80 -10.19 9.99 21.29
C PHE A 80 -11.50 9.68 20.55
N ILE A 81 -12.28 8.72 21.07
CA ILE A 81 -13.61 8.40 20.51
C ILE A 81 -14.59 9.56 20.72
N ALA A 82 -14.59 10.21 21.89
CA ALA A 82 -15.44 11.36 22.13
C ALA A 82 -15.11 12.53 21.18
N ASP A 83 -13.82 12.78 20.91
CA ASP A 83 -13.35 13.82 19.99
C ASP A 83 -13.72 13.51 18.54
N ASN A 84 -13.59 12.25 18.12
CA ASN A 84 -14.01 11.78 16.80
C ASN A 84 -15.52 11.99 16.58
N LEU A 85 -16.35 11.62 17.54
CA LEU A 85 -17.81 11.83 17.44
C LEU A 85 -18.17 13.32 17.37
N ARG A 86 -17.53 14.16 18.19
CA ARG A 86 -17.73 15.62 18.13
C ARG A 86 -17.29 16.21 16.79
N ALA A 87 -16.23 15.69 16.18
CA ALA A 87 -15.78 16.12 14.87
C ALA A 87 -16.83 15.83 13.78
N VAL A 88 -17.46 14.64 13.82
CA VAL A 88 -18.56 14.31 12.89
C VAL A 88 -19.71 15.31 13.02
N GLU A 89 -20.14 15.63 14.24
CA GLU A 89 -21.21 16.62 14.48
C GLU A 89 -20.77 18.04 14.03
N THR A 90 -19.50 18.38 14.22
CA THR A 90 -18.94 19.67 13.77
C THR A 90 -18.92 19.78 12.25
N ILE A 91 -18.57 18.69 11.54
CA ILE A 91 -18.60 18.64 10.08
C ILE A 91 -20.06 18.72 9.62
N ALA A 92 -20.95 17.92 10.20
CA ALA A 92 -22.36 17.88 9.84
C ALA A 92 -23.01 19.27 9.93
N ALA A 93 -22.74 20.02 11.00
CA ALA A 93 -23.28 21.36 11.21
C ALA A 93 -22.91 22.37 10.10
N GLN A 94 -21.87 22.09 9.31
CA GLN A 94 -21.40 22.95 8.22
C GLN A 94 -21.79 22.42 6.81
N VAL A 95 -22.43 21.24 6.73
CA VAL A 95 -22.90 20.67 5.46
C VAL A 95 -24.25 21.27 5.08
N SER A 96 -24.32 21.89 3.92
CA SER A 96 -25.57 22.42 3.34
C SER A 96 -25.53 22.39 1.81
N GLY A 97 -26.64 22.04 1.18
CA GLY A 97 -26.78 22.01 -0.28
C GLY A 97 -25.97 20.91 -0.98
N ILE A 98 -25.50 19.94 -0.25
CA ILE A 98 -24.79 18.72 -0.73
C ILE A 98 -24.93 17.66 0.35
N ASP A 99 -24.94 16.39 -0.02
CA ASP A 99 -24.78 15.29 0.92
C ASP A 99 -23.30 14.88 1.03
N ALA A 100 -22.85 14.45 2.22
CA ALA A 100 -21.49 13.97 2.40
C ALA A 100 -21.49 12.62 3.13
N ILE A 101 -20.76 11.62 2.57
CA ILE A 101 -20.49 10.34 3.22
C ILE A 101 -19.08 10.43 3.81
N VAL A 102 -18.95 10.34 5.16
CA VAL A 102 -17.69 10.55 5.88
C VAL A 102 -17.38 9.37 6.78
N GLY A 103 -16.17 8.79 6.64
CA GLY A 103 -15.69 7.66 7.44
C GLY A 103 -15.24 8.07 8.85
N TYR A 104 -15.68 7.33 9.88
CA TYR A 104 -15.38 7.58 11.29
C TYR A 104 -15.54 6.30 12.14
N ALA A 105 -15.18 6.35 13.43
CA ALA A 105 -15.48 5.27 14.37
C ALA A 105 -16.73 5.61 15.19
N ASP A 106 -17.74 4.73 15.18
CA ASP A 106 -18.96 4.91 15.97
C ASP A 106 -18.98 3.99 17.19
N ARG A 107 -19.80 4.33 18.18
CA ARG A 107 -20.01 3.49 19.36
C ARG A 107 -20.97 2.37 19.06
N ASN A 108 -20.65 1.16 19.51
CA ASN A 108 -21.61 0.08 19.59
C ASN A 108 -22.51 0.31 20.81
N ALA A 109 -23.81 0.48 20.56
CA ALA A 109 -24.80 0.66 21.61
C ALA A 109 -25.15 -0.65 22.33
N SER A 110 -24.78 -1.80 21.77
CA SER A 110 -24.99 -3.13 22.38
C SER A 110 -24.09 -3.29 23.60
N PRO A 111 -24.59 -3.89 24.70
CA PRO A 111 -23.75 -4.26 25.84
C PRO A 111 -22.84 -5.48 25.56
N VAL A 112 -22.98 -6.11 24.39
CA VAL A 112 -22.25 -7.31 23.97
C VAL A 112 -21.46 -7.01 22.69
N GLY A 113 -20.28 -7.62 22.53
CA GLY A 113 -19.41 -7.46 21.40
C GLY A 113 -18.34 -6.39 21.62
N ARG A 114 -17.72 -5.93 20.53
CA ARG A 114 -16.71 -4.85 20.57
C ARG A 114 -17.40 -3.50 20.79
N PRO A 115 -16.72 -2.55 21.47
CA PRO A 115 -17.36 -1.28 21.85
C PRO A 115 -17.53 -0.28 20.71
N LEU A 116 -16.98 -0.56 19.53
CA LEU A 116 -16.95 0.35 18.39
C LEU A 116 -17.38 -0.36 17.10
N HIS A 117 -17.85 0.45 16.13
CA HIS A 117 -18.02 0.08 14.74
C HIS A 117 -17.10 0.93 13.84
N ASN A 118 -16.55 0.35 12.80
CA ASN A 118 -16.01 1.08 11.66
C ASN A 118 -17.21 1.55 10.83
N ALA A 119 -17.38 2.85 10.66
CA ALA A 119 -18.62 3.43 10.20
C ALA A 119 -18.44 4.55 9.17
N VAL A 120 -19.47 4.77 8.37
CA VAL A 120 -19.66 6.01 7.62
C VAL A 120 -20.94 6.72 8.10
N ALA A 121 -20.88 8.06 8.17
CA ALA A 121 -22.02 8.91 8.43
C ALA A 121 -22.45 9.63 7.15
N VAL A 122 -23.75 9.70 6.90
CA VAL A 122 -24.32 10.58 5.87
C VAL A 122 -24.73 11.87 6.53
N LEU A 123 -24.13 12.96 6.05
CA LEU A 123 -24.33 14.32 6.55
C LEU A 123 -25.17 15.10 5.54
N ARG A 124 -26.26 15.72 5.99
CA ARG A 124 -27.21 16.50 5.20
C ARG A 124 -27.78 17.63 6.02
N ASP A 125 -27.79 18.85 5.49
CA ASP A 125 -28.47 20.03 6.05
C ASP A 125 -28.26 20.21 7.56
N GLY A 126 -27.00 20.23 7.96
CA GLY A 126 -26.60 20.51 9.34
C GLY A 126 -26.64 19.31 10.31
N ARG A 127 -26.91 18.09 9.86
CA ARG A 127 -27.10 16.93 10.75
C ARG A 127 -26.61 15.60 10.15
N VAL A 128 -26.38 14.63 11.01
CA VAL A 128 -26.19 13.22 10.63
C VAL A 128 -27.56 12.60 10.37
N VAL A 129 -27.83 12.18 9.14
CA VAL A 129 -29.14 11.61 8.73
C VAL A 129 -29.13 10.09 8.65
N SER A 130 -27.96 9.46 8.50
CA SER A 130 -27.81 7.99 8.49
C SER A 130 -26.42 7.60 8.97
N ARG A 131 -26.30 6.38 9.49
CA ARG A 131 -25.04 5.72 9.85
C ARG A 131 -25.04 4.33 9.26
N HIS A 132 -23.91 3.96 8.68
CA HIS A 132 -23.70 2.62 8.15
C HIS A 132 -22.42 2.04 8.76
N PHE A 133 -22.42 0.74 9.06
CA PHE A 133 -21.33 0.04 9.72
C PHE A 133 -20.72 -1.02 8.80
N LYS A 134 -19.40 -1.13 8.81
CA LYS A 134 -18.65 -2.14 8.07
C LYS A 134 -19.07 -3.55 8.50
N THR A 135 -19.36 -4.39 7.52
CA THR A 135 -19.83 -5.76 7.75
C THR A 135 -18.67 -6.74 7.84
N LEU A 136 -17.69 -6.64 6.94
CA LEU A 136 -16.57 -7.56 6.85
C LEU A 136 -15.32 -6.92 7.48
N LEU A 137 -14.81 -7.52 8.56
CA LEU A 137 -13.66 -7.02 9.30
C LEU A 137 -12.42 -7.88 9.01
N PRO A 138 -11.43 -7.36 8.25
CA PRO A 138 -10.22 -8.10 7.92
C PRO A 138 -9.33 -8.30 9.15
N THR A 139 -8.76 -9.52 9.26
CA THR A 139 -7.83 -9.94 10.32
C THR A 139 -6.57 -10.63 9.77
N TYR A 140 -6.27 -10.40 8.50
CA TYR A 140 -5.14 -11.00 7.79
C TYR A 140 -4.13 -9.92 7.40
N ASP A 141 -2.90 -10.34 7.04
CA ASP A 141 -1.77 -9.46 6.68
C ASP A 141 -1.57 -8.35 7.73
N VAL A 142 -1.73 -7.10 7.34
CA VAL A 142 -1.55 -5.92 8.20
C VAL A 142 -2.82 -5.53 8.98
N PHE A 143 -3.94 -6.18 8.69
CA PHE A 143 -5.22 -5.86 9.29
C PHE A 143 -5.44 -6.60 10.62
N ASP A 144 -6.11 -5.93 11.57
CA ASP A 144 -6.52 -6.49 12.86
C ASP A 144 -7.82 -5.81 13.35
N GLU A 145 -8.79 -5.63 12.44
CA GLU A 145 -9.99 -4.82 12.72
C GLU A 145 -10.92 -5.46 13.75
N SER A 146 -11.06 -6.78 13.76
CA SER A 146 -11.87 -7.49 14.76
C SER A 146 -11.34 -7.34 16.20
N ARG A 147 -10.13 -6.80 16.39
CA ARG A 147 -9.62 -6.43 17.72
C ARG A 147 -10.39 -5.25 18.31
N TYR A 148 -10.88 -4.34 17.50
CA TYR A 148 -11.44 -3.06 17.91
C TYR A 148 -12.92 -2.91 17.58
N PHE A 149 -13.35 -3.44 16.44
CA PHE A 149 -14.66 -3.20 15.88
C PHE A 149 -15.58 -4.41 15.95
N GLU A 150 -16.84 -4.14 16.12
CA GLU A 150 -17.95 -5.09 15.95
C GLU A 150 -18.45 -5.00 14.50
N PRO A 151 -18.72 -6.13 13.82
CA PRO A 151 -19.36 -6.12 12.52
C PRO A 151 -20.69 -5.37 12.54
N GLY A 152 -21.04 -4.74 11.44
CA GLY A 152 -22.34 -4.12 11.26
C GLY A 152 -23.47 -5.15 11.28
N PRO A 153 -24.73 -4.71 11.50
CA PRO A 153 -25.89 -5.58 11.46
C PRO A 153 -26.04 -6.22 10.06
N GLN A 154 -26.60 -7.43 10.02
CA GLN A 154 -26.76 -8.19 8.77
C GLN A 154 -27.86 -7.66 7.84
N SER A 155 -28.54 -6.57 8.20
CA SER A 155 -29.64 -6.01 7.42
C SER A 155 -29.15 -5.00 6.38
N ALA A 156 -29.16 -5.38 5.11
CA ALA A 156 -28.74 -4.52 4.00
C ALA A 156 -29.63 -3.27 3.81
N THR A 157 -30.88 -3.31 4.28
CA THR A 157 -31.80 -2.16 4.14
C THR A 157 -31.37 -0.95 4.96
N GLU A 158 -30.64 -1.15 6.04
CA GLU A 158 -30.07 -0.06 6.86
C GLU A 158 -28.87 0.63 6.17
N ASN A 159 -28.32 -0.02 5.15
CA ASN A 159 -27.16 0.46 4.38
C ASN A 159 -27.57 1.21 3.10
N LEU A 160 -28.88 1.41 2.89
CA LEU A 160 -29.43 2.18 1.78
C LEU A 160 -29.83 3.57 2.23
N ILE A 161 -29.53 4.55 1.41
CA ILE A 161 -30.00 5.94 1.60
C ILE A 161 -30.44 6.55 0.29
N LYS A 162 -31.51 7.35 0.34
CA LYS A 162 -31.96 8.09 -0.83
C LYS A 162 -31.27 9.45 -0.88
N ILE A 163 -30.53 9.71 -1.97
CA ILE A 163 -29.81 10.95 -2.25
C ILE A 163 -30.25 11.44 -3.62
N ASP A 164 -30.75 12.67 -3.72
CA ASP A 164 -31.23 13.26 -4.96
C ASP A 164 -32.17 12.33 -5.78
N GLY A 165 -33.03 11.61 -5.06
CA GLY A 165 -33.97 10.68 -5.67
C GLY A 165 -33.43 9.28 -6.00
N VAL A 166 -32.11 9.04 -5.86
CA VAL A 166 -31.40 7.77 -6.18
C VAL A 166 -31.16 6.97 -4.91
N MET A 167 -31.34 5.65 -4.97
CA MET A 167 -31.03 4.73 -3.87
C MET A 167 -29.54 4.36 -3.89
N VAL A 168 -28.76 4.92 -2.97
CA VAL A 168 -27.33 4.70 -2.82
C VAL A 168 -27.09 3.59 -1.79
N GLY A 169 -26.47 2.50 -2.22
CA GLY A 169 -26.01 1.42 -1.37
C GLY A 169 -24.60 1.71 -0.86
N GLN A 170 -24.40 1.72 0.46
CA GLN A 170 -23.14 2.03 1.11
C GLN A 170 -22.42 0.77 1.55
N SER A 171 -21.12 0.70 1.31
CA SER A 171 -20.21 -0.34 1.77
C SER A 171 -18.87 0.27 2.19
N ILE A 172 -18.10 -0.46 3.01
CA ILE A 172 -16.81 0.03 3.51
C ILE A 172 -15.74 -1.01 3.20
N CYS A 173 -14.76 -0.62 2.40
CA CYS A 173 -13.50 -1.32 2.10
C CYS A 173 -13.70 -2.83 1.85
N GLU A 174 -13.44 -3.68 2.84
CA GLU A 174 -13.50 -5.15 2.77
C GLU A 174 -14.85 -5.70 2.33
N ASP A 175 -15.95 -4.95 2.52
CA ASP A 175 -17.30 -5.36 2.09
C ASP A 175 -17.38 -5.65 0.58
N LEU A 176 -16.45 -5.09 -0.21
CA LEU A 176 -16.35 -5.30 -1.66
C LEU A 176 -15.47 -6.51 -2.05
N TRP A 177 -14.74 -7.12 -1.09
CA TRP A 177 -13.71 -8.11 -1.40
C TRP A 177 -14.15 -9.58 -1.32
N ASN A 178 -15.42 -9.89 -1.12
CA ASN A 178 -15.92 -11.26 -0.98
C ASN A 178 -16.55 -11.79 -2.28
N ASP A 179 -15.76 -11.96 -3.36
CA ASP A 179 -16.20 -12.50 -4.64
C ASP A 179 -15.97 -14.01 -4.76
N GLU A 180 -16.97 -14.73 -5.31
CA GLU A 180 -16.98 -16.20 -5.40
C GLU A 180 -16.14 -16.74 -6.58
N LYS A 181 -15.89 -15.93 -7.61
CA LYS A 181 -15.20 -16.38 -8.80
C LYS A 181 -13.71 -16.08 -8.76
N LEU A 182 -13.33 -14.92 -8.21
CA LEU A 182 -11.95 -14.43 -8.24
C LEU A 182 -11.17 -14.79 -6.98
N ILE A 183 -11.87 -15.09 -5.86
CA ILE A 183 -11.22 -15.46 -4.60
C ILE A 183 -11.43 -16.96 -4.37
N ALA A 184 -10.37 -17.74 -4.56
CA ALA A 184 -10.41 -19.21 -4.48
C ALA A 184 -10.92 -19.72 -3.12
N ARG A 185 -10.59 -19.03 -2.02
CA ARG A 185 -11.08 -19.34 -0.68
C ARG A 185 -11.66 -18.08 -0.04
N ARG A 186 -12.97 -17.99 0.01
CA ARG A 186 -13.67 -16.89 0.70
C ARG A 186 -13.42 -16.94 2.20
N LEU A 187 -13.13 -15.77 2.76
CA LEU A 187 -12.94 -15.60 4.21
C LEU A 187 -14.26 -15.39 4.94
N TYR A 188 -15.32 -14.97 4.23
CA TYR A 188 -16.59 -14.56 4.81
C TYR A 188 -17.77 -15.32 4.19
N HIS A 189 -18.79 -15.60 4.99
CA HIS A 189 -20.02 -16.24 4.52
C HIS A 189 -21.00 -15.25 3.89
N GLN A 190 -20.96 -13.98 4.31
CA GLN A 190 -21.85 -12.91 3.85
C GLN A 190 -21.27 -12.20 2.64
N ASN A 191 -22.14 -11.74 1.72
CA ASN A 191 -21.76 -10.89 0.58
C ASN A 191 -22.55 -9.57 0.66
N PRO A 192 -21.99 -8.51 1.27
CA PRO A 192 -22.69 -7.25 1.46
C PRO A 192 -23.15 -6.59 0.16
N ILE A 193 -22.40 -6.78 -0.94
CA ILE A 193 -22.77 -6.19 -2.26
C ILE A 193 -24.01 -6.89 -2.83
N ALA A 194 -24.10 -8.22 -2.72
CA ALA A 194 -25.30 -8.96 -3.11
C ALA A 194 -26.52 -8.52 -2.30
N ASP A 195 -26.33 -8.32 -0.99
CA ASP A 195 -27.39 -7.90 -0.08
C ASP A 195 -27.87 -6.47 -0.41
N LEU A 196 -26.95 -5.52 -0.71
CA LEU A 196 -27.30 -4.17 -1.15
C LEU A 196 -28.06 -4.16 -2.47
N ASN A 197 -27.62 -4.98 -3.44
CA ASN A 197 -28.34 -5.12 -4.71
C ASN A 197 -29.77 -5.67 -4.50
N ALA A 198 -29.92 -6.72 -3.68
CA ALA A 198 -31.22 -7.30 -3.37
C ALA A 198 -32.14 -6.32 -2.62
N ALA A 199 -31.57 -5.42 -1.82
CA ALA A 199 -32.32 -4.38 -1.11
C ALA A 199 -32.72 -3.19 -2.00
N GLY A 200 -32.25 -3.14 -3.26
CA GLY A 200 -32.67 -2.13 -4.26
C GLY A 200 -31.70 -0.96 -4.43
N ALA A 201 -30.43 -1.14 -4.19
CA ALA A 201 -29.42 -0.14 -4.55
C ALA A 201 -29.44 0.16 -6.06
N GLU A 202 -29.39 1.44 -6.42
CA GLU A 202 -29.30 1.93 -7.81
C GLU A 202 -27.87 2.32 -8.17
N ILE A 203 -27.08 2.75 -7.19
CA ILE A 203 -25.64 3.03 -7.24
C ILE A 203 -24.99 2.38 -6.02
N LEU A 204 -23.81 1.79 -6.19
CA LEU A 204 -22.98 1.28 -5.11
C LEU A 204 -21.87 2.29 -4.79
N VAL A 205 -21.66 2.57 -3.51
CA VAL A 205 -20.57 3.42 -3.01
C VAL A 205 -19.73 2.61 -2.04
N ASN A 206 -18.42 2.68 -2.18
CA ASN A 206 -17.47 2.05 -1.26
C ASN A 206 -16.44 3.06 -0.75
N ALA A 207 -16.44 3.29 0.55
CA ALA A 207 -15.46 4.12 1.26
C ALA A 207 -14.30 3.25 1.74
N SER A 208 -13.08 3.48 1.26
CA SER A 208 -11.95 2.58 1.47
C SER A 208 -10.71 3.24 2.05
N ALA A 209 -9.92 2.44 2.78
CA ALA A 209 -8.52 2.66 3.11
C ALA A 209 -7.72 1.39 2.79
N SER A 210 -7.63 1.05 1.49
CA SER A 210 -6.97 -0.15 0.99
C SER A 210 -5.50 0.14 0.69
N PRO A 211 -4.53 -0.47 1.42
CA PRO A 211 -3.11 -0.20 1.24
C PRO A 211 -2.60 -0.62 -0.13
N PHE A 212 -1.58 0.09 -0.59
CA PHE A 212 -0.82 -0.25 -1.78
C PHE A 212 -0.10 -1.60 -1.62
N VAL A 213 -0.15 -2.37 -2.67
CA VAL A 213 0.69 -3.52 -2.95
C VAL A 213 0.92 -3.50 -4.47
N VAL A 214 2.12 -3.82 -4.92
CA VAL A 214 2.42 -3.95 -6.35
C VAL A 214 1.40 -4.87 -7.03
N ASN A 215 0.90 -4.49 -8.22
CA ASN A 215 -0.15 -5.20 -8.99
C ASN A 215 -1.56 -5.21 -8.39
N LYS A 216 -1.76 -4.76 -7.15
CA LYS A 216 -3.08 -4.80 -6.50
C LYS A 216 -4.13 -3.94 -7.20
N HIS A 217 -3.73 -2.82 -7.81
CA HIS A 217 -4.69 -1.94 -8.50
C HIS A 217 -5.36 -2.64 -9.69
N ALA A 218 -4.59 -3.35 -10.52
CA ALA A 218 -5.15 -4.12 -11.63
C ALA A 218 -6.15 -5.18 -11.14
N PHE A 219 -5.80 -5.91 -10.08
CA PHE A 219 -6.70 -6.87 -9.46
C PHE A 219 -7.96 -6.22 -8.87
N ARG A 220 -7.85 -5.02 -8.26
CA ARG A 220 -9.03 -4.25 -7.81
C ARG A 220 -10.00 -3.97 -8.95
N ILE A 221 -9.50 -3.49 -10.08
CA ILE A 221 -10.33 -3.17 -11.25
C ILE A 221 -11.04 -4.44 -11.76
N GLU A 222 -10.35 -5.56 -11.86
CA GLU A 222 -10.93 -6.82 -12.28
C GLU A 222 -12.04 -7.30 -11.33
N LEU A 223 -11.77 -7.26 -10.02
CA LEU A 223 -12.72 -7.62 -8.98
C LEU A 223 -13.97 -6.74 -9.01
N PHE A 224 -13.79 -5.43 -9.11
CA PHE A 224 -14.88 -4.47 -9.13
C PHE A 224 -15.73 -4.62 -10.41
N ALA A 225 -15.08 -4.80 -11.56
CA ALA A 225 -15.75 -5.01 -12.81
C ALA A 225 -16.60 -6.31 -12.81
N GLU A 226 -16.11 -7.38 -12.17
CA GLU A 226 -16.90 -8.62 -12.05
C GLU A 226 -18.13 -8.42 -11.13
N GLN A 227 -17.97 -7.72 -10.00
CA GLN A 227 -19.09 -7.37 -9.11
C GLN A 227 -20.14 -6.53 -9.84
N VAL A 228 -19.69 -5.49 -10.53
CA VAL A 228 -20.57 -4.60 -11.31
C VAL A 228 -21.32 -5.37 -12.41
N ARG A 229 -20.62 -6.19 -13.20
CA ARG A 229 -21.25 -7.01 -14.26
C ARG A 229 -22.27 -8.00 -13.70
N ARG A 230 -22.00 -8.56 -12.51
CA ARG A 230 -22.89 -9.51 -11.84
C ARG A 230 -24.20 -8.86 -11.43
N PHE A 231 -24.15 -7.66 -10.85
CA PHE A 231 -25.32 -7.00 -10.27
C PHE A 231 -25.91 -5.90 -11.15
N GLY A 232 -25.21 -5.48 -12.22
CA GLY A 232 -25.66 -4.44 -13.15
C GLY A 232 -25.79 -3.06 -12.49
N LYS A 233 -24.98 -2.77 -11.45
CA LYS A 233 -25.03 -1.50 -10.72
C LYS A 233 -23.69 -0.76 -10.85
N PRO A 234 -23.70 0.55 -11.17
CA PRO A 234 -22.47 1.34 -11.20
C PRO A 234 -21.85 1.43 -9.81
N LEU A 235 -20.51 1.48 -9.76
CA LEU A 235 -19.73 1.51 -8.53
C LEU A 235 -18.88 2.78 -8.44
N VAL A 236 -18.96 3.44 -7.29
CA VAL A 236 -18.09 4.54 -6.87
C VAL A 236 -17.18 4.03 -5.76
N TYR A 237 -15.90 3.86 -6.05
CA TYR A 237 -14.87 3.42 -5.10
C TYR A 237 -13.98 4.60 -4.72
N VAL A 238 -13.95 4.97 -3.45
CA VAL A 238 -13.14 6.09 -2.94
C VAL A 238 -12.10 5.56 -1.97
N ASN A 239 -10.83 5.69 -2.34
CA ASN A 239 -9.71 5.19 -1.53
C ASN A 239 -8.92 6.33 -0.89
N GLN A 240 -8.37 6.08 0.29
CA GLN A 240 -7.40 6.95 0.94
C GLN A 240 -6.11 7.05 0.09
N VAL A 241 -5.42 8.19 0.18
CA VAL A 241 -4.05 8.37 -0.30
C VAL A 241 -3.13 8.76 0.85
N GLY A 242 -1.83 8.47 0.75
CA GLY A 242 -0.83 8.89 1.73
C GLY A 242 -0.09 7.75 2.42
N GLY A 243 0.98 8.07 3.15
CA GLY A 243 1.74 7.15 3.99
C GLY A 243 1.31 7.22 5.46
N ASN A 244 1.31 6.08 6.16
CA ASN A 244 1.00 5.99 7.58
C ASN A 244 1.73 4.80 8.20
N ASP A 245 2.71 5.07 9.05
CA ASP A 245 3.65 4.07 9.56
C ASP A 245 4.26 3.26 8.40
N GLU A 246 4.06 1.94 8.38
CA GLU A 246 4.55 1.02 7.34
C GLU A 246 3.67 1.01 6.07
N LEU A 247 2.47 1.58 6.12
CA LEU A 247 1.50 1.47 5.04
C LEU A 247 1.53 2.69 4.12
N VAL A 248 1.39 2.42 2.83
CA VAL A 248 1.17 3.44 1.80
C VAL A 248 -0.19 3.18 1.16
N PHE A 249 -0.95 4.23 0.94
CA PHE A 249 -2.24 4.21 0.25
C PHE A 249 -2.08 4.95 -1.07
N ASP A 250 -2.41 4.27 -2.15
CA ASP A 250 -2.15 4.74 -3.52
C ASP A 250 -3.25 5.65 -4.08
N GLY A 251 -4.34 5.84 -3.34
CA GLY A 251 -5.52 6.51 -3.89
C GLY A 251 -6.13 5.67 -4.99
N ASN A 252 -6.00 6.11 -6.25
CA ASN A 252 -6.56 5.40 -7.40
C ASN A 252 -8.06 5.13 -7.24
N SER A 253 -8.80 6.11 -6.70
CA SER A 253 -10.26 6.05 -6.62
C SER A 253 -10.86 5.94 -8.02
N VAL A 254 -11.87 5.09 -8.19
CA VAL A 254 -12.41 4.80 -9.53
C VAL A 254 -13.92 4.78 -9.53
N VAL A 255 -14.50 5.05 -10.71
CA VAL A 255 -15.92 4.86 -10.99
C VAL A 255 -16.07 3.91 -12.16
N LEU A 256 -16.90 2.88 -11.97
CA LEU A 256 -17.28 1.94 -13.00
C LEU A 256 -18.75 2.15 -13.38
N ASP A 257 -19.05 2.12 -14.66
CA ASP A 257 -20.42 2.08 -15.18
C ASP A 257 -21.10 0.72 -14.89
N ALA A 258 -22.40 0.61 -15.12
CA ALA A 258 -23.17 -0.60 -14.89
C ALA A 258 -22.71 -1.83 -15.71
N THR A 259 -21.85 -1.66 -16.71
CA THR A 259 -21.28 -2.72 -17.55
C THR A 259 -19.90 -3.17 -17.08
N GLY A 260 -19.31 -2.50 -16.08
CA GLY A 260 -18.02 -2.81 -15.50
C GLY A 260 -16.84 -2.11 -16.19
N ASN A 261 -17.08 -1.09 -17.00
CA ASN A 261 -16.01 -0.27 -17.57
C ASN A 261 -15.63 0.84 -16.58
N VAL A 262 -14.33 1.11 -16.45
CA VAL A 262 -13.84 2.28 -15.73
C VAL A 262 -14.14 3.53 -16.56
N ILE A 263 -14.99 4.41 -16.05
CA ILE A 263 -15.37 5.67 -16.71
C ILE A 263 -14.65 6.89 -16.14
N ALA A 264 -14.12 6.79 -14.92
CA ALA A 264 -13.31 7.83 -14.32
C ALA A 264 -12.35 7.25 -13.28
N GLN A 265 -11.17 7.85 -13.15
CA GLN A 265 -10.15 7.48 -12.17
C GLN A 265 -9.47 8.73 -11.62
N ALA A 266 -9.32 8.82 -10.30
CA ALA A 266 -8.54 9.83 -9.61
C ALA A 266 -7.03 9.56 -9.77
N LYS A 267 -6.22 10.56 -9.46
CA LYS A 267 -4.75 10.46 -9.54
C LYS A 267 -4.20 9.37 -8.61
N ALA A 268 -3.13 8.73 -9.05
CA ALA A 268 -2.35 7.84 -8.20
C ALA A 268 -1.40 8.65 -7.31
N PHE A 269 -1.27 8.26 -6.04
CA PHE A 269 -0.33 8.80 -5.05
C PHE A 269 -0.46 10.31 -4.75
N GLU A 270 -1.57 10.93 -5.12
CA GLU A 270 -1.86 12.34 -4.85
C GLU A 270 -3.28 12.54 -4.31
N GLU A 271 -3.50 13.61 -3.53
CA GLU A 271 -4.86 14.06 -3.22
C GLU A 271 -5.57 14.52 -4.49
N ASP A 272 -6.85 14.16 -4.62
CA ASP A 272 -7.65 14.56 -5.77
C ASP A 272 -9.13 14.74 -5.40
N LEU A 273 -9.82 15.60 -6.14
CA LEU A 273 -11.27 15.73 -6.13
C LEU A 273 -11.79 15.43 -7.53
N LEU A 274 -12.28 14.22 -7.74
CA LEU A 274 -12.85 13.79 -9.01
C LEU A 274 -14.37 14.00 -8.99
N VAL A 275 -14.91 14.77 -9.93
CA VAL A 275 -16.35 15.08 -10.04
C VAL A 275 -16.85 14.60 -11.39
N LEU A 276 -17.96 13.85 -11.40
CA LEU A 276 -18.57 13.33 -12.63
C LEU A 276 -20.08 13.18 -12.46
N GLU A 277 -20.77 13.01 -13.59
CA GLU A 277 -22.17 12.61 -13.65
C GLU A 277 -22.26 11.11 -13.83
N LEU A 278 -23.07 10.43 -13.01
CA LEU A 278 -23.25 8.99 -13.01
C LEU A 278 -24.74 8.64 -13.17
N GLU A 279 -25.04 7.80 -14.14
CA GLU A 279 -26.39 7.30 -14.38
C GLU A 279 -26.73 6.15 -13.41
N PRO A 280 -27.78 6.29 -12.57
CA PRO A 280 -28.26 5.20 -11.74
C PRO A 280 -28.98 4.13 -12.56
N THR A 281 -28.96 2.86 -12.11
CA THR A 281 -29.72 1.78 -12.73
C THR A 281 -30.93 1.42 -11.88
N ARG A 282 -32.15 1.60 -12.43
CA ARG A 282 -33.41 1.17 -11.80
C ARG A 282 -33.82 -0.20 -12.32
N ASP A 283 -34.26 -1.07 -11.43
CA ASP A 283 -34.92 -2.33 -11.80
C ASP A 283 -36.32 -2.02 -12.35
N THR A 284 -36.43 -1.96 -13.68
CA THR A 284 -37.72 -1.75 -14.37
C THR A 284 -38.56 -3.03 -14.44
N GLY A 285 -38.14 -4.12 -13.78
CA GLY A 285 -38.81 -5.42 -13.82
C GLY A 285 -38.72 -6.14 -15.16
N LEU A 286 -38.09 -5.54 -16.16
CA LEU A 286 -37.87 -6.13 -17.49
C LEU A 286 -36.47 -6.75 -17.55
N ARG A 287 -36.40 -8.09 -17.60
CA ARG A 287 -35.15 -8.80 -17.91
C ARG A 287 -34.63 -8.32 -19.26
N PRO A 288 -33.35 -8.01 -19.43
CA PRO A 288 -32.80 -7.67 -20.74
C PRO A 288 -33.00 -8.87 -21.68
N VAL A 289 -33.74 -8.67 -22.74
CA VAL A 289 -33.81 -9.59 -23.87
C VAL A 289 -32.42 -9.62 -24.51
N ARG A 290 -31.78 -10.78 -24.58
CA ARG A 290 -30.55 -10.98 -25.35
C ARG A 290 -30.78 -10.51 -26.79
N GLY A 291 -30.34 -9.29 -27.09
CA GLY A 291 -30.32 -8.72 -28.43
C GLY A 291 -29.03 -9.09 -29.14
N THR A 292 -29.20 -9.58 -30.34
CA THR A 292 -28.19 -9.93 -31.32
C THR A 292 -27.29 -8.75 -31.67
N SER A 293 -26.00 -9.06 -31.86
CA SER A 293 -24.92 -8.20 -32.35
C SER A 293 -25.31 -7.25 -33.50
N GLY A 294 -25.06 -5.97 -33.34
CA GLY A 294 -25.04 -4.97 -34.40
C GLY A 294 -24.07 -3.85 -34.05
N ALA A 295 -22.94 -3.84 -34.73
CA ALA A 295 -21.92 -2.80 -34.60
C ALA A 295 -22.46 -1.44 -35.12
N GLY A 296 -22.30 -0.40 -34.33
CA GLY A 296 -22.53 0.98 -34.73
C GLY A 296 -21.86 1.94 -33.78
N SER A 297 -20.62 2.30 -34.09
CA SER A 297 -19.91 3.38 -33.40
C SER A 297 -20.51 4.72 -33.78
N VAL A 298 -21.12 5.43 -32.84
CA VAL A 298 -21.51 6.83 -33.02
C VAL A 298 -20.45 7.71 -32.33
N HIS A 299 -19.62 8.36 -33.14
CA HIS A 299 -18.79 9.47 -32.73
C HIS A 299 -19.69 10.70 -32.52
N LEU A 300 -19.80 11.18 -31.29
CA LEU A 300 -20.32 12.52 -31.03
C LEU A 300 -19.14 13.49 -30.93
N SER A 301 -19.09 14.41 -31.89
CA SER A 301 -18.16 15.55 -31.86
C SER A 301 -18.62 16.56 -30.79
N PRO A 302 -17.72 17.19 -30.03
CA PRO A 302 -18.08 18.19 -29.05
C PRO A 302 -18.48 19.50 -29.73
N SER A 303 -19.65 20.04 -29.38
CA SER A 303 -20.03 21.41 -29.71
C SER A 303 -19.25 22.40 -28.85
N SER A 304 -18.56 23.32 -29.49
CA SER A 304 -17.91 24.48 -28.88
C SER A 304 -18.97 25.43 -28.35
N ASP A 305 -19.07 25.61 -27.05
CA ASP A 305 -19.47 26.76 -26.27
C ASP A 305 -20.16 26.35 -24.95
N ALA A 306 -19.33 26.02 -23.95
CA ALA A 306 -19.74 25.98 -22.55
C ALA A 306 -18.53 26.35 -21.65
N PRO A 307 -18.75 27.02 -20.51
CA PRO A 307 -17.66 27.47 -19.65
C PRO A 307 -16.92 26.27 -19.07
N GLN A 308 -15.57 26.35 -19.09
CA GLN A 308 -14.64 25.33 -18.61
C GLN A 308 -14.80 25.10 -17.09
N GLY A 309 -15.60 24.09 -16.74
CA GLY A 309 -15.57 23.43 -15.42
C GLY A 309 -14.52 22.30 -15.42
N PRO A 310 -14.17 21.73 -14.25
CA PRO A 310 -13.23 20.60 -14.19
C PRO A 310 -13.83 19.40 -14.90
N GLU A 311 -13.37 19.17 -16.14
CA GLU A 311 -13.81 18.07 -16.99
C GLU A 311 -13.49 16.73 -16.33
N ALA A 312 -14.42 15.79 -16.42
CA ALA A 312 -14.21 14.40 -16.07
C ALA A 312 -13.04 13.86 -16.91
N ARG A 313 -11.90 13.62 -16.29
CA ARG A 313 -10.73 13.07 -16.98
C ARG A 313 -10.95 11.59 -17.22
N VAL A 314 -11.34 11.23 -18.42
CA VAL A 314 -11.14 9.86 -18.92
C VAL A 314 -9.66 9.74 -19.28
N THR A 315 -8.82 9.49 -18.29
CA THR A 315 -7.43 9.14 -18.53
C THR A 315 -7.36 7.64 -18.67
N GLY A 316 -7.39 7.14 -19.90
CA GLY A 316 -6.88 5.81 -20.24
C GLY A 316 -5.36 5.74 -20.04
N ALA A 317 -4.86 6.21 -18.90
CA ALA A 317 -3.48 6.09 -18.51
C ALA A 317 -3.27 4.60 -18.16
N ARG A 318 -2.53 3.89 -19.01
CA ARG A 318 -1.86 2.68 -18.58
C ARG A 318 -1.09 3.06 -17.31
N LEU A 319 -1.42 2.42 -16.18
CA LEU A 319 -0.60 2.48 -14.99
C LEU A 319 0.84 2.25 -15.41
N GLY A 320 1.74 3.07 -14.90
CA GLY A 320 3.16 2.90 -15.09
C GLY A 320 3.60 1.49 -14.73
N SER A 321 4.82 1.12 -15.11
CA SER A 321 5.39 -0.20 -14.79
C SER A 321 5.31 -0.45 -13.27
N ASP A 322 5.37 -1.70 -12.84
CA ASP A 322 5.44 -2.08 -11.42
C ASP A 322 6.53 -1.31 -10.68
N ILE A 323 7.66 -1.07 -11.35
CA ILE A 323 8.80 -0.31 -10.82
C ILE A 323 8.40 1.15 -10.55
N GLU A 324 7.68 1.79 -11.47
CA GLU A 324 7.20 3.18 -11.30
C GLU A 324 6.23 3.29 -10.13
N SER A 325 5.33 2.32 -9.97
CA SER A 325 4.37 2.32 -8.87
C SER A 325 5.04 2.11 -7.50
N ILE A 326 6.03 1.21 -7.40
CA ILE A 326 6.86 1.03 -6.21
C ILE A 326 7.65 2.31 -5.90
N TYR A 327 8.25 2.93 -6.90
CA TYR A 327 8.97 4.18 -6.76
C TYR A 327 8.09 5.28 -6.14
N HIS A 328 6.91 5.53 -6.70
CA HIS A 328 5.99 6.54 -6.17
C HIS A 328 5.45 6.19 -4.77
N ALA A 329 5.22 4.91 -4.48
CA ALA A 329 4.83 4.45 -3.15
C ALA A 329 5.91 4.76 -2.11
N LEU A 330 7.19 4.48 -2.41
CA LEU A 330 8.30 4.76 -1.51
C LEU A 330 8.49 6.27 -1.27
N LEU A 331 8.36 7.10 -2.33
CA LEU A 331 8.42 8.56 -2.18
C LEU A 331 7.31 9.09 -1.28
N LEU A 332 6.06 8.68 -1.54
CA LEU A 332 4.91 9.12 -0.75
C LEU A 332 5.01 8.65 0.70
N GLY A 333 5.39 7.39 0.92
CA GLY A 333 5.59 6.80 2.24
C GLY A 333 6.62 7.58 3.06
N LEU A 334 7.80 7.83 2.50
CA LEU A 334 8.86 8.59 3.18
C LEU A 334 8.46 10.04 3.46
N LYS A 335 7.93 10.74 2.45
CA LYS A 335 7.48 12.13 2.57
C LYS A 335 6.48 12.29 3.71
N ASP A 336 5.51 11.41 3.76
CA ASP A 336 4.46 11.46 4.78
C ASP A 336 4.98 11.03 6.16
N TYR A 337 5.83 10.00 6.23
CA TYR A 337 6.43 9.58 7.51
C TYR A 337 7.23 10.72 8.14
N VAL A 338 8.11 11.37 7.37
CA VAL A 338 8.89 12.53 7.82
C VAL A 338 7.96 13.65 8.31
N ARG A 339 6.96 14.04 7.50
CA ARG A 339 6.02 15.11 7.81
C ARG A 339 5.14 14.79 9.02
N LYS A 340 4.51 13.61 9.04
CA LYS A 340 3.53 13.21 10.07
C LYS A 340 4.19 12.93 11.42
N CYS A 341 5.45 12.45 11.43
CA CYS A 341 6.24 12.27 12.66
C CYS A 341 6.94 13.55 13.14
N GLY A 342 6.84 14.66 12.39
CA GLY A 342 7.41 15.96 12.79
C GLY A 342 8.89 16.13 12.52
N PHE A 343 9.52 15.23 11.76
CA PHE A 343 10.91 15.40 11.29
C PHE A 343 10.98 16.42 10.15
N ARG A 344 12.16 17.00 9.96
CA ARG A 344 12.42 17.95 8.86
C ARG A 344 13.49 17.45 7.92
N THR A 345 14.39 16.63 8.41
CA THR A 345 15.60 16.16 7.73
C THR A 345 15.83 14.69 8.01
N VAL A 346 16.56 14.03 7.13
CA VAL A 346 16.96 12.62 7.29
C VAL A 346 18.48 12.50 7.24
N VAL A 347 19.01 11.44 7.87
CA VAL A 347 20.42 11.05 7.79
C VAL A 347 20.51 9.57 7.43
N LEU A 348 21.51 9.18 6.64
CA LEU A 348 21.79 7.79 6.31
C LEU A 348 23.27 7.53 6.10
N GLY A 349 23.69 6.27 6.28
CA GLY A 349 25.02 5.81 5.94
C GLY A 349 25.19 5.64 4.43
N LEU A 350 26.21 6.25 3.84
CA LEU A 350 26.60 6.03 2.44
C LEU A 350 27.82 5.11 2.38
N SER A 351 27.57 3.86 1.99
CA SER A 351 28.61 2.82 1.91
C SER A 351 29.30 2.75 0.55
N GLY A 352 28.76 3.43 -0.47
CA GLY A 352 29.15 3.24 -1.88
C GLY A 352 28.48 2.02 -2.52
N GLY A 353 27.58 1.32 -1.80
CA GLY A 353 26.75 0.23 -2.31
C GLY A 353 25.40 0.73 -2.82
N ILE A 354 24.76 -0.09 -3.67
CA ILE A 354 23.52 0.27 -4.38
C ILE A 354 22.34 0.57 -3.45
N ASP A 355 22.20 -0.15 -2.32
CA ASP A 355 21.08 0.03 -1.39
C ASP A 355 21.11 1.41 -0.74
N SER A 356 22.28 1.83 -0.25
CA SER A 356 22.46 3.16 0.33
C SER A 356 22.32 4.26 -0.74
N ALA A 357 22.76 3.99 -1.96
CA ALA A 357 22.65 4.92 -3.08
C ALA A 357 21.19 5.13 -3.50
N LEU A 358 20.42 4.05 -3.66
CA LEU A 358 19.00 4.13 -3.97
C LEU A 358 18.23 4.82 -2.84
N THR A 359 18.50 4.46 -1.57
CA THR A 359 17.84 5.09 -0.42
C THR A 359 18.08 6.60 -0.38
N ALA A 360 19.30 7.07 -0.65
CA ALA A 360 19.64 8.50 -0.73
C ALA A 360 18.91 9.19 -1.88
N ALA A 361 18.89 8.56 -3.05
CA ALA A 361 18.25 9.09 -4.25
C ALA A 361 16.72 9.24 -4.05
N LEU A 362 16.06 8.21 -3.51
CA LEU A 362 14.65 8.26 -3.14
C LEU A 362 14.36 9.33 -2.08
N ALA A 363 15.26 9.49 -1.10
CA ALA A 363 15.09 10.49 -0.05
C ALA A 363 15.13 11.91 -0.63
N VAL A 364 16.07 12.19 -1.56
CA VAL A 364 16.17 13.50 -2.24
C VAL A 364 14.90 13.79 -3.05
N ASP A 365 14.40 12.84 -3.82
CA ASP A 365 13.17 13.05 -4.60
C ASP A 365 11.92 13.21 -3.71
N ALA A 366 11.90 12.56 -2.54
CA ALA A 366 10.77 12.65 -1.63
C ALA A 366 10.68 13.98 -0.86
N ILE A 367 11.84 14.51 -0.38
CA ILE A 367 11.84 15.63 0.57
C ILE A 367 12.77 16.79 0.19
N GLY A 368 13.58 16.65 -0.86
CA GLY A 368 14.53 17.67 -1.33
C GLY A 368 15.96 17.48 -0.81
N GLU A 369 16.94 17.92 -1.61
CA GLU A 369 18.37 17.74 -1.39
C GLU A 369 18.88 18.42 -0.11
N ASP A 370 18.34 19.57 0.23
CA ASP A 370 18.66 20.36 1.42
C ASP A 370 18.31 19.64 2.76
N LYS A 371 17.53 18.55 2.69
CA LYS A 371 17.02 17.82 3.85
C LYS A 371 17.63 16.44 4.03
N VAL A 372 18.58 16.05 3.18
CA VAL A 372 19.22 14.74 3.22
C VAL A 372 20.70 14.89 3.59
N VAL A 373 21.17 14.09 4.55
CA VAL A 373 22.56 14.08 5.00
C VAL A 373 23.15 12.69 4.82
N GLY A 374 24.22 12.58 4.03
CA GLY A 374 24.97 11.35 3.81
C GLY A 374 26.20 11.27 4.71
N VAL A 375 26.47 10.11 5.33
CA VAL A 375 27.65 9.89 6.15
C VAL A 375 28.39 8.64 5.67
N ALA A 376 29.58 8.81 5.13
CA ALA A 376 30.50 7.71 4.84
C ALA A 376 31.33 7.38 6.08
N MET A 377 31.43 6.11 6.45
CA MET A 377 32.12 5.64 7.66
C MET A 377 33.11 4.51 7.30
N PRO A 378 34.21 4.84 6.60
CA PRO A 378 35.15 3.84 6.15
C PRO A 378 35.88 3.14 7.32
N SER A 379 36.07 1.82 7.17
CA SER A 379 36.94 1.00 8.01
C SER A 379 38.29 0.75 7.30
N ARG A 380 39.17 -0.03 7.94
CA ARG A 380 40.41 -0.53 7.32
C ARG A 380 40.17 -1.48 6.14
N PHE A 381 38.96 -2.00 5.98
CA PHE A 381 38.57 -2.94 4.94
C PHE A 381 37.76 -2.25 3.81
N SER A 382 37.35 -1.01 4.02
CA SER A 382 36.63 -0.25 2.99
C SER A 382 37.55 0.11 1.85
N SER A 383 37.11 -0.15 0.63
CA SER A 383 37.87 0.24 -0.57
C SER A 383 37.82 1.75 -0.81
N ASP A 384 38.89 2.31 -1.38
CA ASP A 384 38.89 3.72 -1.81
C ASP A 384 37.76 4.00 -2.82
N HIS A 385 37.43 3.00 -3.66
CA HIS A 385 36.32 3.10 -4.62
C HIS A 385 34.98 3.34 -3.92
N SER A 386 34.68 2.65 -2.82
CA SER A 386 33.43 2.81 -2.09
C SER A 386 33.25 4.22 -1.52
N VAL A 387 34.33 4.82 -0.98
CA VAL A 387 34.30 6.20 -0.46
C VAL A 387 34.15 7.21 -1.61
N ASN A 388 34.79 6.96 -2.75
CA ASN A 388 34.68 7.81 -3.94
C ASN A 388 33.29 7.73 -4.56
N ASP A 389 32.71 6.53 -4.69
CA ASP A 389 31.35 6.32 -5.20
C ASP A 389 30.31 7.02 -4.29
N ALA A 390 30.47 6.91 -2.96
CA ALA A 390 29.60 7.60 -2.00
C ALA A 390 29.71 9.14 -2.13
N ARG A 391 30.92 9.67 -2.33
CA ARG A 391 31.16 11.10 -2.56
C ARG A 391 30.54 11.56 -3.87
N GLN A 392 30.80 10.85 -4.96
CA GLN A 392 30.27 11.16 -6.29
C GLN A 392 28.75 11.17 -6.29
N LEU A 393 28.14 10.18 -5.63
CA LEU A 393 26.67 10.14 -5.43
C LEU A 393 26.18 11.38 -4.68
N ALA A 394 26.83 11.73 -3.56
CA ALA A 394 26.44 12.89 -2.76
C ALA A 394 26.55 14.21 -3.56
N GLU A 395 27.58 14.35 -4.38
CA GLU A 395 27.77 15.49 -5.31
C GLU A 395 26.68 15.50 -6.40
N ASN A 396 26.39 14.34 -6.99
CA ASN A 396 25.35 14.21 -8.02
C ASN A 396 23.96 14.55 -7.47
N LEU A 397 23.68 14.21 -6.20
CA LEU A 397 22.42 14.48 -5.51
C LEU A 397 22.34 15.88 -4.89
N GLY A 398 23.47 16.59 -4.75
CA GLY A 398 23.53 17.92 -4.12
C GLY A 398 23.37 17.90 -2.60
N ILE A 399 23.60 16.76 -1.93
CA ILE A 399 23.35 16.60 -0.49
C ILE A 399 24.57 16.92 0.37
N ALA A 400 24.32 17.25 1.65
CA ALA A 400 25.39 17.38 2.65
C ALA A 400 26.07 16.01 2.87
N PHE A 401 27.41 16.00 2.89
CA PHE A 401 28.20 14.77 2.98
C PHE A 401 29.30 14.86 4.02
N HIS A 402 29.37 13.87 4.91
CA HIS A 402 30.41 13.74 5.93
C HIS A 402 31.20 12.46 5.75
N VAL A 403 32.50 12.50 6.05
CA VAL A 403 33.36 11.30 6.13
C VAL A 403 33.85 11.15 7.56
N VAL A 404 33.45 10.08 8.22
CA VAL A 404 33.75 9.78 9.63
C VAL A 404 34.39 8.38 9.73
N PRO A 405 35.74 8.27 9.62
CA PRO A 405 36.44 6.99 9.69
C PRO A 405 36.23 6.30 11.05
N ILE A 406 35.92 4.99 11.02
CA ILE A 406 35.64 4.24 12.26
C ILE A 406 36.87 3.61 12.91
N LYS A 407 38.05 3.69 12.24
CA LYS A 407 39.26 2.96 12.65
C LYS A 407 39.62 3.16 14.14
N THR A 408 39.68 4.39 14.61
CA THR A 408 40.08 4.68 16.02
C THR A 408 39.13 4.05 17.03
N VAL A 409 37.82 4.11 16.76
CA VAL A 409 36.81 3.51 17.64
C VAL A 409 36.90 1.99 17.57
N HIS A 410 37.10 1.42 16.39
CA HIS A 410 37.24 -0.04 16.22
C HIS A 410 38.49 -0.57 16.95
N ASP A 411 39.65 0.10 16.79
CA ASP A 411 40.89 -0.28 17.47
C ASP A 411 40.70 -0.21 19.01
N ALA A 412 39.94 0.76 19.55
CA ALA A 412 39.62 0.87 20.97
C ALA A 412 38.76 -0.31 21.45
N TYR A 413 37.77 -0.75 20.68
CA TYR A 413 36.97 -1.96 20.99
C TYR A 413 37.87 -3.20 21.03
N GLU A 414 38.67 -3.43 19.97
CA GLU A 414 39.60 -4.56 19.91
C GLU A 414 40.54 -4.59 21.12
N SER A 415 41.12 -3.44 21.47
CA SER A 415 42.00 -3.31 22.66
C SER A 415 41.27 -3.63 23.96
N THR A 416 40.03 -3.14 24.13
CA THR A 416 39.22 -3.37 25.32
C THR A 416 38.83 -4.84 25.49
N LEU A 417 38.56 -5.53 24.38
CA LEU A 417 38.09 -6.92 24.36
C LEU A 417 39.26 -7.95 24.27
N ASN A 418 40.51 -7.49 24.14
CA ASN A 418 41.68 -8.36 23.94
C ASN A 418 41.85 -9.37 25.07
N GLU A 419 41.70 -8.95 26.32
CA GLU A 419 41.83 -9.85 27.49
C GLU A 419 40.67 -10.85 27.57
N PRO A 420 39.36 -10.46 27.48
CA PRO A 420 38.24 -11.40 27.48
C PRO A 420 38.27 -12.39 26.32
N PHE A 421 38.84 -12.02 25.18
CA PHE A 421 38.87 -12.87 23.94
C PHE A 421 40.24 -13.52 23.74
N ALA A 422 41.11 -13.51 24.70
CA ALA A 422 42.45 -14.07 24.59
C ALA A 422 42.42 -15.54 24.19
N GLY A 423 43.15 -15.89 23.11
CA GLY A 423 43.20 -17.24 22.59
C GLY A 423 42.06 -17.69 21.67
N LEU A 424 41.07 -16.83 21.43
CA LEU A 424 40.01 -17.04 20.43
C LEU A 424 40.44 -16.47 19.07
N ALA A 425 40.06 -17.14 18.00
CA ALA A 425 40.26 -16.64 16.65
C ALA A 425 39.19 -15.58 16.32
N ALA A 426 39.57 -14.60 15.50
CA ALA A 426 38.61 -13.62 14.97
C ALA A 426 37.50 -14.31 14.16
N ASP A 427 36.26 -13.86 14.32
CA ASP A 427 35.08 -14.38 13.64
C ASP A 427 34.09 -13.25 13.24
N VAL A 428 32.82 -13.58 13.12
CA VAL A 428 31.74 -12.61 12.85
C VAL A 428 31.61 -11.53 13.94
N THR A 429 32.23 -11.68 15.10
CA THR A 429 32.19 -10.70 16.20
C THR A 429 32.85 -9.40 15.77
N GLU A 430 34.04 -9.45 15.20
CA GLU A 430 34.80 -8.29 14.74
C GLU A 430 34.13 -7.61 13.54
N GLU A 431 33.50 -8.39 12.65
CA GLU A 431 32.68 -7.86 11.57
C GLU A 431 31.48 -7.06 12.14
N ASN A 432 30.75 -7.66 13.09
CA ASN A 432 29.58 -7.03 13.72
C ASN A 432 29.92 -5.78 14.55
N LEU A 433 31.13 -5.70 15.15
CA LEU A 433 31.57 -4.49 15.85
C LEU A 433 31.63 -3.30 14.90
N GLN A 434 32.12 -3.46 13.68
CA GLN A 434 32.16 -2.39 12.68
C GLN A 434 30.77 -1.85 12.37
N ALA A 435 29.79 -2.75 12.15
CA ALA A 435 28.40 -2.36 11.85
C ALA A 435 27.78 -1.60 13.04
N ARG A 436 28.01 -2.04 14.29
CA ARG A 436 27.51 -1.38 15.51
C ARG A 436 28.14 -0.01 15.75
N ILE A 437 29.43 0.15 15.48
CA ILE A 437 30.11 1.45 15.56
C ILE A 437 29.47 2.43 14.57
N ARG A 438 29.22 2.00 13.33
CA ARG A 438 28.52 2.81 12.31
C ARG A 438 27.11 3.19 12.77
N GLY A 439 26.33 2.24 13.28
CA GLY A 439 25.00 2.50 13.84
C GLY A 439 25.04 3.52 14.98
N GLY A 440 26.02 3.39 15.92
CA GLY A 440 26.21 4.34 17.00
C GLY A 440 26.54 5.77 16.54
N ILE A 441 27.40 5.91 15.53
CA ILE A 441 27.74 7.21 14.92
C ILE A 441 26.50 7.84 14.27
N LEU A 442 25.75 7.07 13.45
CA LEU A 442 24.54 7.57 12.79
C LEU A 442 23.48 8.00 13.81
N MET A 443 23.29 7.25 14.90
CA MET A 443 22.40 7.65 15.99
C MET A 443 22.87 8.91 16.71
N ALA A 444 24.18 9.14 16.83
CA ALA A 444 24.70 10.39 17.38
C ALA A 444 24.34 11.59 16.48
N PHE A 445 24.43 11.45 15.15
CA PHE A 445 23.94 12.46 14.19
C PHE A 445 22.43 12.68 14.35
N SER A 446 21.64 11.60 14.36
CA SER A 446 20.20 11.64 14.57
C SER A 446 19.84 12.46 15.82
N ASN A 447 20.42 12.12 16.95
CA ASN A 447 20.12 12.79 18.23
C ASN A 447 20.60 14.25 18.26
N LYS A 448 21.80 14.53 17.73
CA LYS A 448 22.40 15.87 17.80
C LYS A 448 21.68 16.88 16.91
N PHE A 449 21.22 16.45 15.75
CA PHE A 449 20.64 17.33 14.73
C PHE A 449 19.14 17.11 14.53
N ASN A 450 18.54 16.20 15.29
CA ASN A 450 17.13 15.79 15.14
C ASN A 450 16.78 15.30 13.73
N HIS A 451 17.71 14.53 13.11
CA HIS A 451 17.47 13.86 11.84
C HIS A 451 16.74 12.53 12.07
N LEU A 452 15.82 12.18 11.18
CA LEU A 452 15.35 10.80 11.08
C LEU A 452 16.46 9.94 10.47
N LEU A 453 16.93 8.91 11.18
CA LEU A 453 17.88 7.95 10.61
C LEU A 453 17.14 6.96 9.73
N LEU A 454 17.53 6.90 8.44
CA LEU A 454 17.08 5.88 7.50
C LEU A 454 18.03 4.69 7.51
N THR A 455 17.50 3.47 7.60
CA THR A 455 18.27 2.27 7.34
C THR A 455 18.20 1.91 5.85
N THR A 456 19.17 1.16 5.36
CA THR A 456 19.36 0.87 3.94
C THR A 456 19.29 -0.62 3.61
N GLY A 457 18.87 -1.46 4.57
CA GLY A 457 18.69 -2.90 4.35
C GLY A 457 17.49 -3.19 3.45
N ASN A 458 17.63 -4.10 2.50
CA ASN A 458 16.57 -4.53 1.58
C ASN A 458 15.83 -5.79 2.08
N LYS A 459 14.76 -6.18 1.38
CA LYS A 459 13.92 -7.34 1.76
C LYS A 459 14.72 -8.65 1.76
N SER A 460 15.60 -8.84 0.78
CA SER A 460 16.38 -10.09 0.62
C SER A 460 17.35 -10.31 1.77
N GLU A 461 18.05 -9.24 2.19
CA GLU A 461 18.96 -9.27 3.35
C GLU A 461 18.21 -9.50 4.65
N LEU A 462 17.11 -8.77 4.89
CA LEU A 462 16.27 -8.95 6.08
C LEU A 462 15.66 -10.35 6.16
N ALA A 463 15.30 -10.94 5.01
CA ALA A 463 14.72 -12.28 4.96
C ALA A 463 15.66 -13.33 5.55
N VAL A 464 16.87 -13.40 5.05
CA VAL A 464 17.87 -14.42 5.46
C VAL A 464 18.69 -14.01 6.69
N GLY A 465 18.45 -12.79 7.21
CA GLY A 465 19.16 -12.26 8.36
C GLY A 465 20.61 -11.86 8.07
N TYR A 466 20.90 -11.52 6.81
CA TYR A 466 22.20 -10.95 6.39
C TYR A 466 22.28 -9.48 6.80
N CYS A 467 22.23 -9.27 8.10
CA CYS A 467 22.23 -7.96 8.76
C CYS A 467 22.71 -8.11 10.20
N THR A 468 23.17 -7.02 10.81
CA THR A 468 23.70 -6.97 12.15
C THR A 468 22.76 -6.27 13.12
N LEU A 469 22.35 -6.97 14.19
CA LEU A 469 21.58 -6.38 15.28
C LEU A 469 22.30 -5.15 15.86
N TYR A 470 21.55 -4.04 15.97
CA TYR A 470 22.06 -2.76 16.48
C TYR A 470 23.20 -2.16 15.64
N GLY A 471 23.37 -2.65 14.41
CA GLY A 471 24.34 -2.15 13.44
C GLY A 471 23.67 -1.50 12.24
N ASP A 472 23.70 -2.13 11.09
CA ASP A 472 23.09 -1.68 9.83
C ASP A 472 21.54 -1.64 9.86
N MET A 473 20.92 -2.37 10.81
CA MET A 473 19.48 -2.31 11.07
C MET A 473 19.04 -1.09 11.90
N CYS A 474 20.00 -0.27 12.36
CA CYS A 474 19.74 0.86 13.24
C CYS A 474 19.07 2.00 12.47
N GLY A 475 17.91 2.47 12.93
CA GLY A 475 17.20 3.59 12.32
C GLY A 475 15.76 3.75 12.77
N GLY A 476 15.13 4.82 12.32
CA GLY A 476 13.73 5.14 12.61
C GLY A 476 12.76 4.73 11.49
N LEU A 477 13.30 4.48 10.29
CA LEU A 477 12.53 3.98 9.13
C LEU A 477 13.44 3.18 8.20
N ASN A 478 12.96 2.04 7.71
CA ASN A 478 13.59 1.29 6.62
C ASN A 478 12.82 1.53 5.33
N LEU A 479 13.41 2.34 4.43
CA LEU A 479 12.72 2.77 3.21
C LEU A 479 12.54 1.62 2.20
N ILE A 480 13.56 0.78 2.03
CA ILE A 480 13.61 -0.30 1.02
C ILE A 480 13.53 -1.71 1.62
N GLY A 481 13.17 -1.82 2.90
CA GLY A 481 13.16 -3.10 3.62
C GLY A 481 12.12 -4.12 3.16
N ASP A 482 11.16 -3.72 2.32
CA ASP A 482 10.22 -4.62 1.63
C ASP A 482 10.45 -4.68 0.11
N VAL A 483 11.61 -4.18 -0.36
CA VAL A 483 12.04 -4.21 -1.76
C VAL A 483 13.06 -5.34 -1.95
N PRO A 484 12.78 -6.38 -2.79
CA PRO A 484 13.75 -7.40 -3.13
C PRO A 484 15.01 -6.82 -3.80
N LYS A 485 16.17 -7.45 -3.63
CA LYS A 485 17.45 -6.96 -4.17
C LYS A 485 17.42 -6.76 -5.69
N THR A 486 16.78 -7.66 -6.43
CA THR A 486 16.60 -7.52 -7.88
C THR A 486 15.79 -6.27 -8.25
N THR A 487 14.78 -5.95 -7.45
CA THR A 487 13.96 -4.74 -7.61
C THR A 487 14.75 -3.48 -7.22
N VAL A 488 15.68 -3.55 -6.26
CA VAL A 488 16.59 -2.43 -5.92
C VAL A 488 17.41 -2.01 -7.15
N TYR A 489 17.96 -2.97 -7.89
CA TYR A 489 18.68 -2.68 -9.15
C TYR A 489 17.77 -2.03 -10.19
N ALA A 490 16.59 -2.59 -10.42
CA ALA A 490 15.64 -2.03 -11.37
C ALA A 490 15.18 -0.61 -10.99
N LEU A 491 15.01 -0.30 -9.71
CA LEU A 491 14.69 1.04 -9.22
C LEU A 491 15.85 2.02 -9.41
N ALA A 492 17.10 1.59 -9.21
CA ALA A 492 18.26 2.43 -9.42
C ALA A 492 18.44 2.80 -10.92
N GLU A 493 18.24 1.84 -11.81
CA GLU A 493 18.22 2.08 -13.26
C GLU A 493 17.05 3.00 -13.66
N TYR A 494 15.85 2.74 -13.12
CA TYR A 494 14.68 3.59 -13.36
C TYR A 494 14.92 5.02 -12.88
N PHE A 495 15.56 5.21 -11.71
CA PHE A 495 15.91 6.54 -11.20
C PHE A 495 16.81 7.31 -12.16
N ASN A 496 17.88 6.68 -12.65
CA ASN A 496 18.79 7.30 -13.62
C ASN A 496 18.09 7.62 -14.95
N LEU A 497 17.27 6.68 -15.46
CA LEU A 497 16.48 6.88 -16.68
C LEU A 497 15.52 8.07 -16.54
N ARG A 498 14.78 8.14 -15.43
CA ARG A 498 13.84 9.23 -15.14
C ARG A 498 14.53 10.57 -14.97
N SER A 499 15.71 10.59 -14.34
CA SER A 499 16.52 11.80 -14.15
C SER A 499 17.15 12.31 -15.43
N GLY A 500 17.17 11.53 -16.52
CA GLY A 500 17.81 11.85 -17.80
C GLY A 500 19.33 11.97 -17.70
N ARG A 501 19.95 11.52 -16.61
CA ARG A 501 21.39 11.55 -16.35
C ARG A 501 21.80 10.45 -15.37
N GLU A 502 23.07 10.13 -15.36
CA GLU A 502 23.65 9.22 -14.37
C GLU A 502 23.78 9.94 -13.02
N VAL A 503 22.81 9.69 -12.12
CA VAL A 503 22.84 10.20 -10.74
C VAL A 503 23.48 9.17 -9.82
N ILE A 504 22.96 7.92 -9.85
CA ILE A 504 23.59 6.78 -9.20
C ILE A 504 24.69 6.29 -10.12
N PRO A 505 25.99 6.32 -9.69
CA PRO A 505 27.09 5.95 -10.56
C PRO A 505 26.95 4.52 -11.12
N ALA A 506 27.32 4.34 -12.39
CA ALA A 506 27.33 3.02 -13.02
C ALA A 506 28.24 2.03 -12.26
N SER A 507 29.37 2.52 -11.70
CA SER A 507 30.25 1.74 -10.83
C SER A 507 29.50 1.16 -9.62
N THR A 508 28.61 1.93 -9.00
CA THR A 508 27.78 1.49 -7.87
C THR A 508 26.75 0.43 -8.31
N ILE A 509 26.13 0.58 -9.50
CA ILE A 509 25.12 -0.34 -10.01
C ILE A 509 25.75 -1.69 -10.40
N HIS A 510 26.93 -1.68 -11.03
CA HIS A 510 27.56 -2.90 -11.55
C HIS A 510 28.53 -3.58 -10.57
N LYS A 511 28.84 -2.94 -9.44
CA LYS A 511 29.68 -3.51 -8.40
C LYS A 511 29.05 -4.75 -7.79
N ALA A 512 29.86 -5.81 -7.58
CA ALA A 512 29.39 -6.98 -6.84
C ALA A 512 28.97 -6.57 -5.41
N PRO A 513 27.81 -7.03 -4.93
CA PRO A 513 27.34 -6.72 -3.57
C PRO A 513 28.31 -7.24 -2.53
N SER A 514 28.66 -6.38 -1.55
CA SER A 514 29.56 -6.72 -0.45
C SER A 514 29.32 -5.81 0.75
N ALA A 515 29.37 -6.39 1.95
CA ALA A 515 29.34 -5.64 3.21
C ALA A 515 30.70 -4.99 3.57
N GLU A 516 31.80 -5.33 2.90
CA GLU A 516 33.19 -4.81 3.12
C GLU A 516 33.63 -4.85 4.60
N LEU A 517 33.29 -5.92 5.32
CA LEU A 517 33.65 -6.11 6.75
C LEU A 517 34.92 -6.94 6.93
N ARG A 518 35.37 -7.64 5.88
CA ARG A 518 36.62 -8.42 5.78
C ARG A 518 37.24 -8.30 4.38
N PRO A 519 38.52 -8.70 4.20
CA PRO A 519 39.15 -8.64 2.88
C PRO A 519 38.44 -9.48 1.82
N ASN A 520 38.25 -8.93 0.62
CA ASN A 520 37.67 -9.59 -0.57
C ASN A 520 36.29 -10.23 -0.36
N GLN A 521 35.52 -9.73 0.59
CA GLN A 521 34.17 -10.23 0.89
C GLN A 521 33.21 -9.94 -0.27
N VAL A 522 32.39 -10.93 -0.62
CA VAL A 522 31.21 -10.77 -1.48
C VAL A 522 30.01 -11.49 -0.86
N ASP A 523 28.81 -11.03 -1.12
CA ASP A 523 27.59 -11.62 -0.53
C ASP A 523 27.40 -13.08 -0.95
N GLN A 524 27.84 -13.43 -2.17
CA GLN A 524 27.80 -14.79 -2.70
C GLN A 524 28.69 -15.78 -1.95
N ASP A 525 29.62 -15.33 -1.08
CA ASP A 525 30.33 -16.24 -0.16
C ASP A 525 29.35 -16.98 0.78
N SER A 526 28.19 -16.37 1.04
CA SER A 526 27.22 -16.87 2.02
C SER A 526 25.82 -17.09 1.44
N LEU A 527 25.46 -16.43 0.34
CA LEU A 527 24.14 -16.44 -0.26
C LEU A 527 24.18 -16.95 -1.70
N PRO A 528 23.10 -17.56 -2.20
CA PRO A 528 22.98 -17.83 -3.63
C PRO A 528 22.83 -16.51 -4.40
N PRO A 529 23.00 -16.50 -5.73
CA PRO A 529 22.71 -15.32 -6.55
C PRO A 529 21.33 -14.72 -6.24
N TYR A 530 21.24 -13.40 -6.12
CA TYR A 530 20.01 -12.72 -5.73
C TYR A 530 18.78 -13.04 -6.59
N PRO A 531 18.87 -13.27 -7.92
CA PRO A 531 17.71 -13.74 -8.69
C PRO A 531 17.12 -15.05 -8.20
N ILE A 532 17.96 -15.99 -7.73
CA ILE A 532 17.51 -17.26 -7.15
C ILE A 532 16.95 -17.03 -5.75
N LEU A 533 17.64 -16.24 -4.93
CA LEU A 533 17.18 -15.91 -3.58
C LEU A 533 15.80 -15.26 -3.61
N ASP A 534 15.63 -14.21 -4.38
CA ASP A 534 14.38 -13.44 -4.49
C ASP A 534 13.23 -14.29 -5.04
N ALA A 535 13.52 -15.17 -6.00
CA ALA A 535 12.54 -16.11 -6.52
C ALA A 535 12.05 -17.13 -5.47
N ILE A 536 12.94 -17.62 -4.58
CA ILE A 536 12.57 -18.48 -3.46
C ILE A 536 11.79 -17.68 -2.41
N LEU A 537 12.23 -16.46 -2.10
CA LEU A 537 11.53 -15.56 -1.15
C LEU A 537 10.10 -15.29 -1.58
N HIS A 538 9.89 -14.92 -2.82
CA HIS A 538 8.54 -14.65 -3.35
C HIS A 538 7.62 -15.87 -3.15
N ARG A 539 8.07 -17.06 -3.53
CA ARG A 539 7.31 -18.30 -3.39
C ARG A 539 7.01 -18.66 -1.94
N TYR A 540 8.03 -18.56 -1.09
CA TYR A 540 7.90 -19.00 0.31
C TYR A 540 7.13 -17.99 1.17
N ILE A 541 7.37 -16.67 0.97
CA ILE A 541 6.79 -15.61 1.82
C ILE A 541 5.47 -15.10 1.26
N GLU A 542 5.39 -14.83 -0.04
CA GLU A 542 4.23 -14.16 -0.65
C GLU A 542 3.19 -15.16 -1.17
N GLU A 543 3.64 -16.26 -1.79
CA GLU A 543 2.75 -17.32 -2.27
C GLU A 543 2.51 -18.44 -1.24
N GLU A 544 3.17 -18.41 -0.08
CA GLU A 544 3.05 -19.40 1.02
C GLU A 544 3.32 -20.86 0.59
N LYS A 545 4.12 -21.05 -0.46
CA LYS A 545 4.47 -22.39 -0.96
C LYS A 545 5.35 -23.17 0.02
N SER A 546 5.14 -24.47 0.08
CA SER A 546 6.01 -25.37 0.84
C SER A 546 7.38 -25.54 0.16
N ALA A 547 8.38 -26.01 0.91
CA ALA A 547 9.67 -26.36 0.34
C ALA A 547 9.54 -27.41 -0.79
N ALA A 548 8.62 -28.37 -0.64
CA ALA A 548 8.35 -29.39 -1.66
C ALA A 548 7.83 -28.78 -2.97
N ASP A 549 6.90 -27.82 -2.87
CA ASP A 549 6.35 -27.13 -4.05
C ASP A 549 7.45 -26.35 -4.79
N ILE A 550 8.28 -25.59 -4.04
CA ILE A 550 9.37 -24.79 -4.62
C ILE A 550 10.40 -25.69 -5.31
N ILE A 551 10.78 -26.82 -4.68
CA ILE A 551 11.70 -27.80 -5.29
C ILE A 551 11.08 -28.40 -6.56
N SER A 552 9.78 -28.71 -6.55
CA SER A 552 9.08 -29.26 -7.72
C SER A 552 9.07 -28.30 -8.92
N GLU A 553 9.22 -27.01 -8.69
CA GLU A 553 9.38 -25.97 -9.71
C GLU A 553 10.82 -25.84 -10.24
N GLY A 554 11.73 -26.74 -9.86
CA GLY A 554 13.08 -26.86 -10.41
C GLY A 554 14.16 -26.14 -9.64
N PHE A 555 13.88 -25.59 -8.45
CA PHE A 555 14.91 -25.02 -7.58
C PHE A 555 15.73 -26.12 -6.91
N ASP A 556 17.02 -25.84 -6.71
CA ASP A 556 17.92 -26.76 -6.03
C ASP A 556 17.44 -27.03 -4.59
N ARG A 557 17.36 -28.33 -4.24
CA ARG A 557 16.82 -28.80 -2.97
C ARG A 557 17.57 -28.23 -1.76
N ASP A 558 18.88 -28.26 -1.79
CA ASP A 558 19.71 -27.90 -0.63
C ASP A 558 19.74 -26.38 -0.47
N VAL A 559 19.71 -25.64 -1.58
CA VAL A 559 19.56 -24.16 -1.58
C VAL A 559 18.20 -23.77 -0.98
N VAL A 560 17.09 -24.38 -1.43
CA VAL A 560 15.73 -24.08 -0.92
C VAL A 560 15.66 -24.33 0.58
N LEU A 561 16.10 -25.50 1.05
CA LEU A 561 16.06 -25.85 2.47
C LEU A 561 16.92 -24.93 3.33
N ARG A 562 18.12 -24.58 2.85
CA ARG A 562 19.01 -23.63 3.52
C ARG A 562 18.38 -22.26 3.63
N ILE A 563 17.80 -21.73 2.55
CA ILE A 563 17.19 -20.41 2.54
C ILE A 563 15.95 -20.35 3.45
N ILE A 564 15.05 -21.33 3.36
CA ILE A 564 13.88 -21.40 4.26
C ILE A 564 14.30 -21.44 5.73
N LYS A 565 15.34 -22.23 6.05
CA LYS A 565 15.89 -22.29 7.41
C LYS A 565 16.41 -20.93 7.87
N LEU A 566 17.16 -20.21 7.03
CA LEU A 566 17.66 -18.87 7.35
C LEU A 566 16.51 -17.89 7.58
N ILE A 567 15.47 -17.93 6.73
CA ILE A 567 14.29 -17.07 6.88
C ILE A 567 13.61 -17.30 8.24
N ASP A 568 13.35 -18.56 8.59
CA ASP A 568 12.60 -18.90 9.80
C ASP A 568 13.41 -18.63 11.08
N GLN A 569 14.72 -18.82 11.03
CA GLN A 569 15.61 -18.56 12.17
C GLN A 569 15.96 -17.08 12.37
N SER A 570 15.78 -16.22 11.37
CA SER A 570 16.15 -14.79 11.43
C SER A 570 15.06 -13.88 12.00
N GLU A 571 13.92 -14.41 12.43
CA GLU A 571 12.82 -13.62 12.96
C GLU A 571 13.22 -12.74 14.15
N TYR A 572 14.14 -13.21 15.01
CA TYR A 572 14.62 -12.42 16.16
C TYR A 572 15.34 -11.12 15.74
N LYS A 573 16.02 -11.13 14.58
CA LYS A 573 16.64 -9.93 14.01
C LYS A 573 15.56 -8.97 13.50
N ARG A 574 14.61 -9.47 12.71
CA ARG A 574 13.52 -8.67 12.15
C ARG A 574 12.65 -8.00 13.20
N ARG A 575 12.50 -8.60 14.38
CA ARG A 575 11.79 -7.98 15.53
C ARG A 575 12.50 -6.75 16.12
N GLN A 576 13.76 -6.53 15.75
CA GLN A 576 14.55 -5.38 16.14
C GLN A 576 14.79 -4.41 14.96
N ALA A 577 14.22 -4.69 13.79
CA ALA A 577 14.32 -3.83 12.63
C ALA A 577 13.45 -2.57 12.79
N ALA A 578 13.85 -1.50 12.11
CA ALA A 578 13.05 -0.30 11.96
C ALA A 578 11.73 -0.59 11.22
N PRO A 579 10.66 0.20 11.45
CA PRO A 579 9.45 0.14 10.63
C PRO A 579 9.79 0.19 9.14
N THR A 580 9.14 -0.66 8.34
CA THR A 580 9.47 -0.86 6.92
C THR A 580 8.28 -0.50 6.05
N LEU A 581 8.48 0.34 5.02
CA LEU A 581 7.42 0.66 4.06
C LEU A 581 7.05 -0.58 3.25
N LYS A 582 5.78 -0.97 3.33
CA LYS A 582 5.24 -2.16 2.65
C LYS A 582 4.92 -1.82 1.19
N VAL A 583 5.48 -2.58 0.26
CA VAL A 583 5.22 -2.48 -1.19
C VAL A 583 4.85 -3.81 -1.82
N THR A 584 5.19 -4.94 -1.19
CA THR A 584 4.86 -6.29 -1.67
C THR A 584 3.60 -6.85 -0.99
N SER A 585 3.11 -7.99 -1.45
CA SER A 585 1.93 -8.64 -0.87
C SER A 585 2.11 -9.02 0.59
N ARG A 586 3.34 -9.34 1.02
CA ARG A 586 3.67 -9.69 2.40
C ARG A 586 5.02 -9.13 2.85
N ALA A 587 4.98 -8.06 3.63
CA ALA A 587 6.16 -7.48 4.28
C ALA A 587 6.48 -8.21 5.58
N PHE A 588 7.76 -8.16 5.99
CA PHE A 588 8.17 -8.55 7.34
C PHE A 588 7.65 -7.55 8.38
N GLY A 589 7.48 -8.01 9.63
CA GLY A 589 6.90 -7.22 10.72
C GLY A 589 5.44 -7.55 10.96
N VAL A 590 4.52 -6.60 10.80
CA VAL A 590 3.10 -6.78 11.14
C VAL A 590 2.42 -7.81 10.23
N GLY A 591 2.79 -7.87 8.95
CA GLY A 591 2.17 -8.77 7.96
C GLY A 591 2.59 -10.25 8.08
N ARG A 592 3.75 -10.55 8.71
CA ARG A 592 4.22 -11.92 8.94
C ARG A 592 4.48 -12.16 10.42
N ARG A 593 3.64 -12.98 11.06
CA ARG A 593 3.65 -13.23 12.51
C ARG A 593 4.29 -14.59 12.83
N MET A 594 5.61 -14.72 12.62
CA MET A 594 6.36 -15.94 12.94
C MET A 594 6.80 -15.94 14.43
N PRO A 595 6.64 -17.07 15.17
CA PRO A 595 7.21 -17.17 16.52
C PRO A 595 8.74 -17.26 16.46
N ILE A 596 9.41 -16.55 17.37
CA ILE A 596 10.89 -16.60 17.49
C ILE A 596 11.32 -17.94 18.11
N ALA A 597 10.72 -18.30 19.25
CA ALA A 597 11.03 -19.54 19.97
C ALA A 597 10.31 -20.73 19.34
N GLN A 598 10.79 -21.17 18.19
CA GLN A 598 10.25 -22.31 17.45
C GLN A 598 11.39 -23.20 16.88
N ARG A 599 11.09 -24.44 16.60
CA ARG A 599 12.01 -25.45 16.03
C ARG A 599 11.37 -26.24 14.89
N TYR A 600 10.37 -25.67 14.23
CA TYR A 600 9.72 -26.34 13.10
C TYR A 600 10.69 -26.45 11.92
N VAL A 601 10.80 -27.64 11.37
CA VAL A 601 11.52 -27.92 10.13
C VAL A 601 10.56 -28.66 9.21
N GLN A 602 10.42 -28.20 7.98
CA GLN A 602 9.56 -28.87 7.01
C GLN A 602 10.07 -30.27 6.72
N MET A 603 9.22 -31.28 6.92
CA MET A 603 9.53 -32.68 6.56
C MET A 603 9.20 -32.88 5.08
N LEU A 604 10.22 -33.12 4.27
CA LEU A 604 10.04 -33.41 2.86
C LEU A 604 9.69 -34.88 2.63
N PRO A 605 8.83 -35.20 1.66
CA PRO A 605 8.69 -36.56 1.13
C PRO A 605 10.04 -37.06 0.57
N ILE A 606 10.31 -38.35 0.71
CA ILE A 606 11.61 -38.96 0.37
C ILE A 606 11.98 -38.82 -1.13
N ASN A 607 11.03 -38.51 -2.01
CA ASN A 607 11.17 -38.52 -3.47
C ASN A 607 10.65 -37.24 -4.18
N VAL A 608 10.94 -36.05 -3.68
CA VAL A 608 10.64 -34.83 -4.44
C VAL A 608 11.71 -34.63 -5.52
N LYS A 609 11.30 -34.79 -6.81
CA LYS A 609 12.12 -34.49 -7.99
C LYS A 609 11.54 -33.28 -8.73
N PRO A 610 12.36 -32.51 -9.47
CA PRO A 610 11.86 -31.45 -10.37
C PRO A 610 10.88 -32.03 -11.40
N SER A 611 9.89 -31.23 -11.82
CA SER A 611 8.96 -31.63 -12.88
C SER A 611 9.66 -31.63 -14.25
N GLU A 612 9.35 -32.61 -15.12
CA GLU A 612 9.96 -32.78 -16.45
C GLU A 612 9.79 -31.54 -17.38
N ALA A 613 8.77 -30.71 -17.16
CA ALA A 613 8.54 -29.50 -17.93
C ALA A 613 9.64 -28.43 -17.71
N ILE A 614 10.23 -28.38 -16.53
CA ILE A 614 11.22 -27.37 -16.14
C ILE A 614 12.65 -27.80 -16.52
N GLU A 615 12.91 -29.13 -16.61
CA GLU A 615 14.17 -29.61 -17.18
C GLU A 615 14.33 -29.20 -18.64
N LYS A 616 13.23 -29.07 -19.39
CA LYS A 616 13.22 -28.62 -20.78
C LYS A 616 13.48 -27.11 -20.89
N GLU A 617 12.88 -26.29 -20.07
CA GLU A 617 13.13 -24.84 -20.03
C GLU A 617 14.56 -24.49 -19.60
N ARG A 618 15.16 -25.27 -18.68
CA ARG A 618 16.57 -25.13 -18.26
C ARG A 618 17.55 -25.40 -19.41
N SER A 619 17.24 -26.40 -20.24
CA SER A 619 18.09 -26.75 -21.39
C SER A 619 18.02 -25.71 -22.52
N GLU A 620 16.90 -25.01 -22.63
CA GLU A 620 16.64 -24.00 -23.69
C GLU A 620 17.10 -22.57 -23.28
N SER A 621 17.13 -22.26 -21.95
CA SER A 621 17.45 -20.92 -21.45
C SER A 621 18.92 -20.67 -21.14
N GLY A 622 19.78 -21.68 -21.22
CA GLY A 622 21.22 -21.54 -20.94
C GLY A 622 21.59 -21.27 -19.47
N TRP A 623 20.66 -21.41 -18.54
CA TRP A 623 20.90 -21.22 -17.11
C TRP A 623 21.32 -22.54 -16.45
N GLY A 624 22.55 -22.98 -16.75
CA GLY A 624 23.17 -24.12 -16.11
C GLY A 624 24.18 -23.66 -15.06
N TYR A 625 23.87 -23.78 -13.78
CA TYR A 625 24.87 -23.80 -12.73
C TYR A 625 25.46 -25.22 -12.71
N GLU A 626 26.69 -25.40 -13.19
CA GLU A 626 27.49 -26.58 -12.88
C GLU A 626 28.20 -26.32 -11.54
N PRO A 627 27.94 -27.14 -10.49
CA PRO A 627 28.74 -27.05 -9.28
C PRO A 627 30.17 -27.50 -9.64
N GLU A 628 31.16 -26.65 -9.42
CA GLU A 628 32.56 -27.08 -9.42
C GLU A 628 32.72 -28.23 -8.41
N LYS A 629 33.23 -29.32 -8.92
CA LYS A 629 33.65 -30.44 -8.11
C LYS A 629 34.93 -30.04 -7.41
N ASP A 630 34.83 -29.94 -6.05
CA ASP A 630 35.84 -30.46 -5.11
C ASP A 630 35.29 -30.39 -3.67
#